data_f18740789487b3ca12c212e3d8dab3e6
#
_entry.id   f18740789487b3ca12c212e3d8dab3e6
#
_cell.length_a   1.000
_cell.length_b   1.000
_cell.length_c   1.000
_cell.angle_alpha   90.00
_cell.angle_beta   90.00
_cell.angle_gamma   90.00
#
_symmetry.space_group_name_H-M   'P 1'
#
loop_
_entity.id
_entity.type
_entity.pdbx_description
1 polymer ?
#
loop_
_entity_poly.entity_id
_entity_poly.type
_entity_poly.pdbx_seq_one_letter_code
_entity_poly.pdbx_strand_id
1 'polypeptide(L)'
;EEKTFQPTEGKQTEIGIKYQPPGSNSFITAAIFDLRQTNVPTLDPDASHLCNGSRCQIQDGEVQSRGFELEGKASLNDNLDITAAYAYLDNRISKSNNTVRYAPISDIGVGPAVAAEGTTTYAVPRHTASAWADYTLHDGTLKGFGVGAGARYVGSSWGDTANTLKVPGYTLFDAAVHYDIPHINRQGDNLRLAVNATNLANKEYVASCYSYSWCWYGSQRTVQASATYQW
;
A
#
# COMPACT_ATOMS: atom_id res chain seq x y z
N GLU A 1 12.33 -37.83 12.83
CA GLU A 1 12.53 -37.43 11.43
C GLU A 1 12.14 -35.95 11.29
N GLU A 2 13.09 -35.07 10.96
CA GLU A 2 12.80 -33.68 10.59
C GLU A 2 12.05 -33.70 9.25
N LYS A 3 10.75 -33.43 9.30
CA LYS A 3 9.97 -33.19 8.07
C LYS A 3 10.29 -31.82 7.54
N THR A 4 10.77 -31.75 6.31
CA THR A 4 10.91 -30.49 5.59
C THR A 4 9.54 -29.85 5.38
N PHE A 5 9.39 -28.58 5.68
CA PHE A 5 8.17 -27.83 5.40
C PHE A 5 7.88 -27.76 3.90
N GLN A 6 6.62 -27.85 3.56
CA GLN A 6 6.13 -27.58 2.21
C GLN A 6 6.19 -26.09 1.94
N PRO A 7 6.28 -25.63 0.68
CA PRO A 7 6.14 -24.23 0.36
C PRO A 7 4.81 -23.65 0.88
N THR A 8 4.84 -22.41 1.32
CA THR A 8 3.62 -21.64 1.56
C THR A 8 2.91 -21.43 0.24
N GLU A 9 1.61 -21.65 0.19
CA GLU A 9 0.78 -21.53 -1.01
C GLU A 9 -0.16 -20.34 -0.91
N GLY A 10 -0.34 -19.62 -2.02
CA GLY A 10 -1.33 -18.55 -2.17
C GLY A 10 -2.41 -18.94 -3.18
N LYS A 11 -3.68 -18.82 -2.80
CA LYS A 11 -4.83 -19.01 -3.69
C LYS A 11 -5.73 -17.79 -3.64
N GLN A 12 -5.98 -17.20 -4.81
CA GLN A 12 -6.85 -16.04 -4.95
C GLN A 12 -8.04 -16.35 -5.86
N THR A 13 -9.20 -15.85 -5.45
CA THR A 13 -10.38 -15.74 -6.30
C THR A 13 -10.71 -14.26 -6.43
N GLU A 14 -10.89 -13.79 -7.66
CA GLU A 14 -11.18 -12.40 -7.96
C GLU A 14 -12.28 -12.31 -9.01
N ILE A 15 -13.15 -11.32 -8.87
CA ILE A 15 -14.09 -10.91 -9.89
C ILE A 15 -14.03 -9.39 -10.03
N GLY A 16 -13.94 -8.93 -11.27
CA GLY A 16 -13.82 -7.50 -11.56
C GLY A 16 -14.55 -7.10 -12.83
N ILE A 17 -14.73 -5.80 -12.96
CA ILE A 17 -15.27 -5.15 -14.15
C ILE A 17 -14.37 -4.01 -14.56
N LYS A 18 -14.13 -3.88 -15.85
CA LYS A 18 -13.49 -2.72 -16.46
C LYS A 18 -14.41 -2.11 -17.50
N TYR A 19 -14.64 -0.82 -17.39
CA TYR A 19 -15.41 -0.06 -18.35
C TYR A 19 -14.60 1.09 -18.89
N GLN A 20 -14.54 1.19 -20.22
CA GLN A 20 -13.94 2.29 -20.96
C GLN A 20 -14.93 2.74 -22.02
N PRO A 21 -15.43 4.00 -21.97
CA PRO A 21 -16.31 4.51 -23.02
C PRO A 21 -15.62 4.49 -24.39
N PRO A 22 -16.30 4.10 -25.46
CA PRO A 22 -15.74 4.12 -26.81
C PRO A 22 -15.18 5.52 -27.17
N GLY A 23 -13.96 5.56 -27.72
CA GLY A 23 -13.31 6.80 -28.13
C GLY A 23 -12.83 7.70 -26.98
N SER A 24 -12.88 7.23 -25.74
CA SER A 24 -12.41 7.96 -24.55
C SER A 24 -11.12 7.37 -23.97
N ASN A 25 -10.26 8.25 -23.43
CA ASN A 25 -9.14 7.86 -22.59
C ASN A 25 -9.51 7.65 -21.11
N SER A 26 -10.82 7.83 -20.78
CA SER A 26 -11.36 7.59 -19.43
C SER A 26 -11.65 6.12 -19.24
N PHE A 27 -11.40 5.60 -18.05
CA PHE A 27 -11.80 4.24 -17.66
C PHE A 27 -12.11 4.16 -16.18
N ILE A 28 -12.84 3.12 -15.80
CA ILE A 28 -13.07 2.73 -14.42
C ILE A 28 -12.89 1.21 -14.30
N THR A 29 -12.20 0.77 -13.27
CA THR A 29 -12.02 -0.65 -12.91
C THR A 29 -12.46 -0.85 -11.48
N ALA A 30 -13.23 -1.91 -11.23
CA ALA A 30 -13.61 -2.35 -9.89
C ALA A 30 -13.37 -3.85 -9.77
N ALA A 31 -12.79 -4.29 -8.67
CA ALA A 31 -12.55 -5.69 -8.37
C ALA A 31 -12.87 -6.01 -6.91
N ILE A 32 -13.34 -7.22 -6.65
CA ILE A 32 -13.45 -7.82 -5.32
C ILE A 32 -12.63 -9.11 -5.30
N PHE A 33 -11.93 -9.37 -4.20
CA PHE A 33 -11.06 -10.52 -4.10
C PHE A 33 -11.09 -11.19 -2.72
N ASP A 34 -10.77 -12.50 -2.71
CA ASP A 34 -10.46 -13.30 -1.52
C ASP A 34 -9.15 -14.06 -1.81
N LEU A 35 -8.10 -13.71 -1.08
CA LEU A 35 -6.78 -14.33 -1.11
C LEU A 35 -6.58 -15.11 0.18
N ARG A 36 -6.17 -16.37 0.06
CA ARG A 36 -5.77 -17.22 1.18
C ARG A 36 -4.35 -17.71 0.99
N GLN A 37 -3.57 -17.53 2.03
CA GLN A 37 -2.23 -18.08 2.15
C GLN A 37 -2.25 -19.21 3.16
N THR A 38 -1.93 -20.43 2.72
CA THR A 38 -1.93 -21.65 3.52
C THR A 38 -0.52 -22.18 3.74
N ASN A 39 -0.36 -23.24 4.53
CA ASN A 39 0.93 -23.80 4.92
C ASN A 39 1.81 -22.77 5.67
N VAL A 40 1.20 -21.82 6.40
CA VAL A 40 1.93 -20.86 7.22
C VAL A 40 2.42 -21.58 8.49
N PRO A 41 3.73 -21.51 8.81
CA PRO A 41 4.24 -22.12 10.03
C PRO A 41 3.59 -21.52 11.29
N THR A 42 3.16 -22.39 12.19
CA THR A 42 2.59 -22.03 13.49
C THR A 42 3.09 -23.03 14.55
N LEU A 43 2.95 -22.68 15.81
CA LEU A 43 3.39 -23.55 16.90
C LEU A 43 2.58 -24.86 16.91
N ASP A 44 3.26 -25.97 17.21
CA ASP A 44 2.57 -27.24 17.48
C ASP A 44 1.59 -27.04 18.66
N PRO A 45 0.31 -27.43 18.55
CA PRO A 45 -0.64 -27.33 19.65
C PRO A 45 -0.23 -28.14 20.87
N ASP A 46 0.49 -29.24 20.67
CA ASP A 46 1.05 -30.04 21.78
C ASP A 46 2.35 -29.39 22.30
N ALA A 47 2.24 -28.80 23.49
CA ALA A 47 3.37 -28.09 24.11
C ALA A 47 4.50 -29.05 24.58
N SER A 48 4.29 -30.36 24.62
CA SER A 48 5.30 -31.35 24.94
C SER A 48 6.23 -31.67 23.76
N HIS A 49 5.82 -31.35 22.54
CA HIS A 49 6.67 -31.50 21.35
C HIS A 49 7.70 -30.40 21.26
N LEU A 50 8.95 -30.74 21.59
CA LEU A 50 10.08 -29.83 21.56
C LEU A 50 11.03 -30.19 20.43
N CYS A 51 11.43 -29.15 19.68
CA CYS A 51 12.42 -29.17 18.61
C CYS A 51 13.58 -28.25 19.04
N ASN A 52 14.76 -28.83 19.27
CA ASN A 52 15.93 -28.07 19.71
C ASN A 52 15.69 -27.17 20.95
N GLY A 53 14.91 -27.67 21.92
CA GLY A 53 14.59 -26.95 23.17
C GLY A 53 13.50 -25.90 23.09
N SER A 54 12.88 -25.70 21.91
CA SER A 54 11.74 -24.82 21.68
C SER A 54 10.54 -25.63 21.21
N ARG A 55 9.32 -25.09 21.33
CA ARG A 55 8.13 -25.74 20.74
C ARG A 55 8.33 -25.95 19.25
N CYS A 56 7.99 -27.14 18.78
CA CYS A 56 7.99 -27.45 17.36
C CYS A 56 7.01 -26.55 16.61
N GLN A 57 7.19 -26.46 15.30
CA GLN A 57 6.25 -25.80 14.39
C GLN A 57 5.59 -26.83 13.47
N ILE A 58 4.37 -26.56 13.11
CA ILE A 58 3.59 -27.28 12.11
C ILE A 58 3.10 -26.31 11.05
N GLN A 59 2.71 -26.81 9.88
CA GLN A 59 2.21 -25.98 8.76
C GLN A 59 0.69 -26.07 8.64
N ASP A 60 -0.04 -25.55 9.61
CA ASP A 60 -1.49 -25.49 9.54
C ASP A 60 -2.08 -24.08 9.67
N GLY A 61 -1.20 -23.08 9.68
CA GLY A 61 -1.60 -21.67 9.71
C GLY A 61 -2.17 -21.17 8.38
N GLU A 62 -3.08 -20.20 8.48
CA GLU A 62 -3.70 -19.53 7.33
C GLU A 62 -3.80 -18.03 7.57
N VAL A 63 -3.50 -17.25 6.53
CA VAL A 63 -3.77 -15.81 6.47
C VAL A 63 -4.75 -15.55 5.35
N GLN A 64 -5.81 -14.78 5.64
CA GLN A 64 -6.81 -14.39 4.66
C GLN A 64 -6.80 -12.89 4.44
N SER A 65 -6.84 -12.48 3.16
CA SER A 65 -6.99 -11.10 2.73
C SER A 65 -8.20 -10.96 1.82
N ARG A 66 -9.19 -10.19 2.23
CA ARG A 66 -10.39 -9.91 1.43
C ARG A 66 -10.54 -8.41 1.24
N GLY A 67 -11.02 -8.02 0.08
CA GLY A 67 -11.19 -6.62 -0.16
C GLY A 67 -11.87 -6.30 -1.46
N PHE A 68 -11.93 -5.00 -1.70
CA PHE A 68 -12.29 -4.48 -3.01
C PHE A 68 -11.37 -3.32 -3.39
N GLU A 69 -11.20 -3.16 -4.69
CA GLU A 69 -10.40 -2.11 -5.31
C GLU A 69 -11.24 -1.38 -6.34
N LEU A 70 -11.08 -0.08 -6.38
CA LEU A 70 -11.69 0.82 -7.35
C LEU A 70 -10.62 1.77 -7.86
N GLU A 71 -10.43 1.82 -9.16
CA GLU A 71 -9.55 2.79 -9.79
C GLU A 71 -10.19 3.38 -11.04
N GLY A 72 -9.79 4.57 -11.39
CA GLY A 72 -10.27 5.19 -12.61
C GLY A 72 -9.43 6.36 -13.04
N LYS A 73 -9.53 6.63 -14.33
CA LYS A 73 -9.05 7.82 -15.00
C LYS A 73 -10.22 8.51 -15.70
N ALA A 74 -10.34 9.82 -15.52
CA ALA A 74 -11.28 10.65 -16.24
C ALA A 74 -10.53 11.77 -16.96
N SER A 75 -10.58 11.78 -18.29
CA SER A 75 -10.17 12.91 -19.13
C SER A 75 -11.39 13.82 -19.31
N LEU A 76 -11.47 14.89 -18.49
CA LEU A 76 -12.65 15.76 -18.45
C LEU A 76 -12.72 16.69 -19.66
N ASN A 77 -11.57 17.06 -20.18
CA ASN A 77 -11.39 17.78 -21.44
C ASN A 77 -9.96 17.50 -21.96
N ASP A 78 -9.57 18.17 -23.04
CA ASP A 78 -8.28 17.96 -23.69
C ASP A 78 -7.10 18.31 -22.76
N ASN A 79 -7.33 19.15 -21.73
CA ASN A 79 -6.27 19.66 -20.86
C ASN A 79 -6.27 19.04 -19.45
N LEU A 80 -7.38 18.43 -18.98
CA LEU A 80 -7.53 18.01 -17.59
C LEU A 80 -7.78 16.51 -17.47
N ASP A 81 -6.81 15.83 -16.92
CA ASP A 81 -6.88 14.42 -16.52
C ASP A 81 -6.99 14.30 -14.98
N ILE A 82 -7.87 13.44 -14.52
CA ILE A 82 -8.00 13.06 -13.12
C ILE A 82 -7.83 11.55 -13.01
N THR A 83 -6.97 11.11 -12.09
CA THR A 83 -6.85 9.70 -11.70
C THR A 83 -7.19 9.54 -10.23
N ALA A 84 -7.91 8.48 -9.88
CA ALA A 84 -8.24 8.17 -8.49
C ALA A 84 -8.21 6.66 -8.28
N ALA A 85 -7.79 6.26 -7.08
CA ALA A 85 -7.82 4.88 -6.65
C ALA A 85 -8.26 4.80 -5.18
N TYR A 86 -8.98 3.74 -4.86
CA TYR A 86 -9.36 3.40 -3.50
C TYR A 86 -9.28 1.88 -3.32
N ALA A 87 -8.71 1.45 -2.19
CA ALA A 87 -8.72 0.05 -1.80
C ALA A 87 -9.21 -0.11 -0.35
N TYR A 88 -10.02 -1.13 -0.15
CA TYR A 88 -10.39 -1.66 1.14
C TYR A 88 -9.83 -3.07 1.29
N LEU A 89 -9.10 -3.32 2.39
CA LEU A 89 -8.44 -4.59 2.65
C LEU A 89 -8.73 -5.05 4.08
N ASP A 90 -9.42 -6.17 4.24
CA ASP A 90 -9.54 -6.89 5.50
C ASP A 90 -8.57 -8.07 5.48
N ASN A 91 -7.42 -7.88 6.14
CA ASN A 91 -6.36 -8.89 6.26
C ASN A 91 -6.36 -9.45 7.68
N ARG A 92 -6.42 -10.79 7.81
CA ARG A 92 -6.48 -11.47 9.11
C ARG A 92 -5.69 -12.76 9.11
N ILE A 93 -5.14 -13.09 10.26
CA ILE A 93 -4.67 -14.44 10.56
C ILE A 93 -5.93 -15.28 10.82
N SER A 94 -6.34 -16.07 9.83
CA SER A 94 -7.59 -16.87 9.91
C SER A 94 -7.41 -18.18 10.65
N LYS A 95 -6.17 -18.70 10.73
CA LYS A 95 -5.83 -19.89 11.48
C LYS A 95 -4.41 -19.83 12.03
N SER A 96 -4.24 -20.02 13.33
CA SER A 96 -2.93 -20.06 13.98
C SER A 96 -2.99 -20.65 15.37
N ASN A 97 -2.00 -21.46 15.71
CA ASN A 97 -1.78 -21.93 17.09
C ASN A 97 -0.79 -21.01 17.85
N ASN A 98 -0.34 -19.91 17.21
CA ASN A 98 0.55 -18.97 17.85
C ASN A 98 -0.18 -18.14 18.90
N THR A 99 0.54 -17.79 19.94
CA THR A 99 0.15 -16.73 20.86
C THR A 99 1.09 -15.53 20.68
N VAL A 100 0.52 -14.35 20.76
CA VAL A 100 1.25 -13.07 20.71
C VAL A 100 1.10 -12.38 22.04
N ARG A 101 2.08 -11.57 22.44
CA ARG A 101 2.08 -10.90 23.72
C ARG A 101 1.98 -9.39 23.54
N TYR A 102 1.14 -8.80 24.36
CA TYR A 102 1.11 -7.37 24.53
C TYR A 102 2.35 -6.91 25.30
N ALA A 103 3.15 -6.05 24.70
CA ALA A 103 4.37 -5.51 25.31
C ALA A 103 4.37 -3.98 25.20
N PRO A 104 3.69 -3.26 26.13
CA PRO A 104 3.78 -1.81 26.20
C PRO A 104 5.21 -1.38 26.54
N ILE A 105 5.61 -0.19 26.15
CA ILE A 105 6.96 0.36 26.35
C ILE A 105 7.37 0.39 27.81
N SER A 106 6.42 0.54 28.73
CA SER A 106 6.69 0.58 30.18
C SER A 106 6.97 -0.78 30.81
N ASP A 107 6.61 -1.87 30.14
CA ASP A 107 6.74 -3.22 30.62
C ASP A 107 7.64 -4.03 29.67
N ILE A 108 8.93 -4.04 29.95
CA ILE A 108 9.89 -4.95 29.31
C ILE A 108 9.58 -6.43 29.65
N GLY A 109 8.53 -6.67 30.39
CA GLY A 109 8.03 -7.97 30.81
C GLY A 109 6.60 -8.17 30.34
N VAL A 110 6.34 -8.92 29.48
CA VAL A 110 5.33 -9.94 29.33
C VAL A 110 3.91 -9.53 29.69
N GLY A 111 3.27 -8.78 28.81
CA GLY A 111 1.80 -8.69 28.81
C GLY A 111 1.12 -10.05 28.62
N PRO A 112 -0.20 -10.16 28.83
CA PRO A 112 -0.93 -11.41 28.68
C PRO A 112 -0.74 -11.96 27.26
N ALA A 113 -0.62 -13.28 27.16
CA ALA A 113 -0.62 -13.95 25.88
C ALA A 113 -2.05 -13.97 25.32
N VAL A 114 -2.21 -13.54 24.07
CA VAL A 114 -3.47 -13.60 23.32
C VAL A 114 -3.29 -14.48 22.09
N ALA A 115 -4.35 -15.11 21.60
CA ALA A 115 -4.28 -15.89 20.37
C ALA A 115 -3.90 -14.96 19.19
N ALA A 116 -3.03 -15.41 18.31
CA ALA A 116 -2.75 -14.71 17.06
C ALA A 116 -3.90 -14.86 16.06
N GLU A 117 -4.68 -15.94 16.16
CA GLU A 117 -5.87 -16.16 15.34
C GLU A 117 -6.89 -15.04 15.56
N GLY A 118 -7.45 -14.53 14.46
CA GLY A 118 -8.38 -13.42 14.44
C GLY A 118 -7.73 -12.03 14.43
N THR A 119 -6.42 -11.90 14.69
CA THR A 119 -5.73 -10.61 14.62
C THR A 119 -5.47 -10.19 13.18
N THR A 120 -5.37 -8.88 12.96
CA THR A 120 -4.92 -8.29 11.68
C THR A 120 -3.40 -8.25 11.68
N THR A 121 -2.76 -8.53 10.55
CA THR A 121 -1.31 -8.36 10.43
C THR A 121 -0.93 -6.89 10.63
N TYR A 122 0.20 -6.65 11.28
CA TYR A 122 0.70 -5.28 11.52
C TYR A 122 1.07 -4.58 10.20
N ALA A 123 1.11 -3.24 10.25
CA ALA A 123 1.45 -2.37 9.13
C ALA A 123 0.53 -2.48 7.88
N VAL A 124 -0.63 -3.12 8.02
CA VAL A 124 -1.62 -3.25 6.94
C VAL A 124 -2.80 -2.33 7.22
N PRO A 125 -2.94 -1.19 6.51
CA PRO A 125 -4.09 -0.30 6.64
C PRO A 125 -5.31 -0.91 5.94
N ARG A 126 -6.51 -0.72 6.52
CA ARG A 126 -7.75 -1.19 5.90
C ARG A 126 -8.22 -0.34 4.73
N HIS A 127 -7.85 0.92 4.71
CA HIS A 127 -8.29 1.88 3.71
C HIS A 127 -7.10 2.61 3.15
N THR A 128 -6.97 2.63 1.85
CA THR A 128 -6.04 3.50 1.12
C THR A 128 -6.78 4.21 0.01
N ALA A 129 -6.45 5.47 -0.21
CA ALA A 129 -7.03 6.26 -1.30
C ALA A 129 -5.99 7.20 -1.89
N SER A 130 -6.08 7.46 -3.17
CA SER A 130 -5.31 8.50 -3.84
C SER A 130 -6.15 9.18 -4.90
N ALA A 131 -5.88 10.46 -5.11
CA ALA A 131 -6.43 11.22 -6.22
C ALA A 131 -5.37 12.17 -6.75
N TRP A 132 -5.27 12.31 -8.05
CA TRP A 132 -4.37 13.21 -8.76
C TRP A 132 -5.10 13.90 -9.88
N ALA A 133 -4.95 15.21 -10.00
CA ALA A 133 -5.40 16.02 -11.13
C ALA A 133 -4.19 16.60 -11.82
N ASP A 134 -4.13 16.49 -13.14
CA ASP A 134 -3.10 17.07 -14.00
C ASP A 134 -3.75 17.94 -15.06
N TYR A 135 -3.30 19.17 -15.15
CA TYR A 135 -3.76 20.13 -16.14
C TYR A 135 -2.60 20.51 -17.05
N THR A 136 -2.68 20.12 -18.33
CA THR A 136 -1.65 20.38 -19.33
C THR A 136 -2.21 21.23 -20.46
N LEU A 137 -1.50 22.31 -20.82
CA LEU A 137 -1.87 23.18 -21.93
C LEU A 137 -1.45 22.55 -23.26
N HIS A 138 -2.42 22.25 -24.13
CA HIS A 138 -2.17 21.67 -25.45
C HIS A 138 -2.13 22.72 -26.57
N ASP A 139 -2.47 23.98 -26.28
CA ASP A 139 -2.52 25.10 -27.22
C ASP A 139 -1.87 26.34 -26.67
N GLY A 140 -1.64 27.31 -27.57
CA GLY A 140 -1.12 28.65 -27.23
C GLY A 140 0.40 28.71 -27.02
N THR A 141 0.87 29.78 -26.42
CA THR A 141 2.31 30.08 -26.24
C THR A 141 2.97 29.25 -25.16
N LEU A 142 2.18 28.68 -24.25
CA LEU A 142 2.64 27.80 -23.16
C LEU A 142 2.27 26.35 -23.42
N LYS A 143 2.08 25.95 -24.67
CA LYS A 143 1.84 24.58 -25.05
C LYS A 143 2.89 23.64 -24.44
N GLY A 144 2.43 22.56 -23.80
CA GLY A 144 3.29 21.59 -23.11
C GLY A 144 3.54 21.92 -21.62
N PHE A 145 3.17 23.12 -21.15
CA PHE A 145 3.22 23.43 -19.72
C PHE A 145 2.07 22.76 -18.98
N GLY A 146 2.39 22.13 -17.86
CA GLY A 146 1.40 21.47 -17.02
C GLY A 146 1.67 21.60 -15.54
N VAL A 147 0.60 21.49 -14.77
CA VAL A 147 0.60 21.48 -13.31
C VAL A 147 -0.25 20.32 -12.80
N GLY A 148 0.25 19.63 -11.81
CA GLY A 148 -0.47 18.55 -11.17
C GLY A 148 -0.54 18.74 -9.66
N ALA A 149 -1.64 18.25 -9.06
CA ALA A 149 -1.78 18.20 -7.61
C ALA A 149 -2.60 16.98 -7.20
N GLY A 150 -2.31 16.45 -6.02
CA GLY A 150 -3.02 15.29 -5.53
C GLY A 150 -2.93 15.10 -4.03
N ALA A 151 -3.68 14.11 -3.57
CA ALA A 151 -3.70 13.67 -2.19
C ALA A 151 -3.60 12.15 -2.10
N ARG A 152 -2.88 11.66 -1.08
CA ARG A 152 -2.79 10.25 -0.72
C ARG A 152 -3.22 10.07 0.72
N TYR A 153 -4.19 9.20 0.93
CA TYR A 153 -4.69 8.82 2.25
C TYR A 153 -4.31 7.38 2.56
N VAL A 154 -3.77 7.16 3.75
CA VAL A 154 -3.52 5.84 4.32
C VAL A 154 -4.26 5.77 5.65
N GLY A 155 -5.16 4.82 5.78
CA GLY A 155 -5.92 4.58 7.00
C GLY A 155 -5.06 4.12 8.16
N SER A 156 -5.64 4.06 9.35
CA SER A 156 -4.94 3.52 10.51
C SER A 156 -4.62 2.03 10.33
N SER A 157 -3.49 1.61 10.88
CA SER A 157 -3.06 0.21 10.92
C SER A 157 -2.70 -0.21 12.35
N TRP A 158 -2.49 -1.50 12.55
CA TRP A 158 -1.92 -2.00 13.78
C TRP A 158 -0.39 -1.97 13.69
N GLY A 159 0.26 -1.61 14.78
CA GLY A 159 1.71 -1.53 14.92
C GLY A 159 2.30 -2.68 15.72
N ASP A 160 1.50 -3.69 16.03
CA ASP A 160 1.92 -4.89 16.73
C ASP A 160 1.04 -6.08 16.33
N THR A 161 1.54 -7.28 16.53
CA THR A 161 0.82 -8.52 16.19
C THR A 161 -0.36 -8.81 17.13
N ALA A 162 -0.37 -8.24 18.34
CA ALA A 162 -1.48 -8.38 19.29
C ALA A 162 -2.63 -7.40 19.03
N ASN A 163 -2.50 -6.51 18.04
CA ASN A 163 -3.46 -5.47 17.69
C ASN A 163 -3.79 -4.51 18.85
N THR A 164 -2.79 -4.12 19.62
CA THR A 164 -2.91 -3.21 20.77
C THR A 164 -2.34 -1.83 20.52
N LEU A 165 -1.32 -1.72 19.64
CA LEU A 165 -0.73 -0.47 19.20
C LEU A 165 -1.42 0.02 17.91
N LYS A 166 -2.25 1.05 18.02
CA LYS A 166 -2.88 1.64 16.84
C LYS A 166 -2.03 2.76 16.27
N VAL A 167 -1.58 2.61 15.03
CA VAL A 167 -0.90 3.65 14.25
C VAL A 167 -1.95 4.51 13.56
N PRO A 168 -1.97 5.83 13.80
CA PRO A 168 -2.95 6.72 13.18
C PRO A 168 -2.82 6.77 11.66
N GLY A 169 -3.94 6.93 10.97
CA GLY A 169 -3.94 7.21 9.54
C GLY A 169 -3.44 8.63 9.21
N TYR A 170 -3.04 8.83 7.96
CA TYR A 170 -2.53 10.12 7.51
C TYR A 170 -2.95 10.44 6.07
N THR A 171 -2.94 11.74 5.75
CA THR A 171 -3.12 12.24 4.40
C THR A 171 -1.92 13.11 4.04
N LEU A 172 -1.38 12.91 2.85
CA LEU A 172 -0.29 13.68 2.27
C LEU A 172 -0.78 14.37 1.00
N PHE A 173 -0.25 15.57 0.74
CA PHE A 173 -0.52 16.33 -0.47
C PHE A 173 0.76 16.41 -1.29
N ASP A 174 0.63 16.24 -2.60
CA ASP A 174 1.72 16.24 -3.56
C ASP A 174 1.40 17.24 -4.68
N ALA A 175 2.43 17.80 -5.31
CA ALA A 175 2.27 18.69 -6.44
C ALA A 175 3.39 18.47 -7.46
N ALA A 176 3.11 18.80 -8.72
CA ALA A 176 4.07 18.76 -9.81
C ALA A 176 3.91 19.95 -10.74
N VAL A 177 5.01 20.37 -11.35
CA VAL A 177 5.03 21.26 -12.50
C VAL A 177 5.88 20.60 -13.57
N HIS A 178 5.40 20.59 -14.80
CA HIS A 178 6.16 20.02 -15.90
C HIS A 178 6.05 20.87 -17.18
N TYR A 179 7.00 20.67 -18.08
CA TYR A 179 7.01 21.30 -19.38
C TYR A 179 7.53 20.34 -20.43
N ASP A 180 6.67 20.01 -21.39
CA ASP A 180 6.96 19.15 -22.52
C ASP A 180 7.32 20.00 -23.72
N ILE A 181 8.57 19.92 -24.17
CA ILE A 181 9.13 20.70 -25.30
C ILE A 181 9.33 19.76 -26.48
N PRO A 182 8.43 19.79 -27.47
CA PRO A 182 8.56 18.93 -28.66
C PRO A 182 9.59 19.47 -29.64
N HIS A 183 10.17 18.61 -30.45
CA HIS A 183 11.01 18.95 -31.62
C HIS A 183 12.25 19.81 -31.31
N ILE A 184 13.04 19.43 -30.30
CA ILE A 184 14.26 20.17 -29.94
C ILE A 184 15.33 20.05 -31.03
N ASN A 185 15.59 18.84 -31.54
CA ASN A 185 16.63 18.59 -32.54
C ASN A 185 16.09 17.95 -33.82
N ARG A 186 15.07 17.10 -33.70
CA ARG A 186 14.47 16.34 -34.81
C ARG A 186 12.97 16.27 -34.66
N GLN A 187 12.29 15.98 -35.78
CA GLN A 187 10.87 15.70 -35.75
C GLN A 187 10.63 14.37 -35.01
N GLY A 188 9.88 14.42 -33.89
CA GLY A 188 9.61 13.28 -33.02
C GLY A 188 10.33 13.33 -31.67
N ASP A 189 11.36 14.19 -31.52
CA ASP A 189 12.02 14.38 -30.22
C ASP A 189 11.12 15.06 -29.22
N ASN A 190 11.29 14.74 -27.94
CA ASN A 190 10.62 15.41 -26.84
C ASN A 190 11.55 15.57 -25.64
N LEU A 191 11.62 16.76 -25.05
CA LEU A 191 12.26 17.00 -23.76
C LEU A 191 11.21 17.33 -22.72
N ARG A 192 11.05 16.48 -21.72
CA ARG A 192 10.22 16.75 -20.56
C ARG A 192 11.09 17.24 -19.40
N LEU A 193 10.81 18.43 -18.92
CA LEU A 193 11.34 18.97 -17.67
C LEU A 193 10.24 18.86 -16.61
N ALA A 194 10.58 18.37 -15.41
CA ALA A 194 9.59 18.26 -14.34
C ALA A 194 10.20 18.56 -12.97
N VAL A 195 9.40 19.17 -12.11
CA VAL A 195 9.67 19.35 -10.68
C VAL A 195 8.49 18.75 -9.92
N ASN A 196 8.78 17.77 -9.07
CA ASN A 196 7.80 17.09 -8.25
C ASN A 196 8.08 17.37 -6.78
N ALA A 197 7.03 17.68 -6.01
CA ALA A 197 7.09 17.85 -4.58
C ALA A 197 6.15 16.87 -3.90
N THR A 198 6.68 15.98 -3.06
CA THR A 198 5.89 15.04 -2.25
C THR A 198 5.85 15.49 -0.81
N ASN A 199 4.74 15.19 -0.11
CA ASN A 199 4.46 15.69 1.23
C ASN A 199 4.60 17.21 1.30
N LEU A 200 3.89 17.93 0.43
CA LEU A 200 4.00 19.38 0.23
C LEU A 200 3.84 20.18 1.53
N ALA A 201 2.97 19.72 2.43
CA ALA A 201 2.75 20.33 3.73
C ALA A 201 3.86 20.02 4.77
N ASN A 202 4.87 19.24 4.40
CA ASN A 202 5.92 18.75 5.30
C ASN A 202 5.36 18.10 6.58
N LYS A 203 4.31 17.29 6.44
CA LYS A 203 3.67 16.61 7.54
C LYS A 203 4.60 15.57 8.16
N GLU A 204 4.77 15.62 9.46
CA GLU A 204 5.42 14.55 10.23
C GLU A 204 4.39 13.48 10.58
N TYR A 205 4.73 12.22 10.32
CA TYR A 205 3.84 11.09 10.56
C TYR A 205 4.61 9.80 10.78
N VAL A 206 3.99 8.88 11.51
CA VAL A 206 4.46 7.50 11.61
C VAL A 206 3.88 6.72 10.45
N ALA A 207 4.73 6.18 9.59
CA ALA A 207 4.30 5.41 8.42
C ALA A 207 3.81 4.02 8.82
N SER A 208 4.51 3.36 9.73
CA SER A 208 4.16 2.03 10.24
C SER A 208 4.94 1.73 11.52
N CYS A 209 4.46 0.75 12.29
CA CYS A 209 5.19 0.17 13.40
C CYS A 209 5.18 -1.36 13.28
N TYR A 210 6.18 -2.00 13.88
CA TYR A 210 6.27 -3.44 14.07
C TYR A 210 6.03 -3.83 15.54
N SER A 211 6.37 -2.92 16.45
CA SER A 211 6.20 -3.07 17.89
C SER A 211 6.17 -1.70 18.54
N TYR A 212 5.89 -1.63 19.85
CA TYR A 212 5.94 -0.40 20.63
C TYR A 212 7.29 0.33 20.59
N SER A 213 8.38 -0.39 20.44
CA SER A 213 9.75 0.17 20.38
C SER A 213 10.30 0.29 18.95
N TRP A 214 9.53 -0.06 17.94
CA TRP A 214 10.02 -0.09 16.56
C TRP A 214 8.99 0.47 15.58
N CYS A 215 9.14 1.75 15.28
CA CYS A 215 8.31 2.47 14.32
C CYS A 215 9.18 3.18 13.28
N TRP A 216 8.62 3.36 12.08
CA TRP A 216 9.25 4.12 11.00
C TRP A 216 8.48 5.42 10.79
N TYR A 217 9.21 6.52 10.78
CA TYR A 217 8.67 7.80 10.36
C TYR A 217 8.55 7.85 8.84
N GLY A 218 7.53 8.53 8.36
CA GLY A 218 7.38 8.81 6.95
C GLY A 218 8.36 9.89 6.47
N SER A 219 8.61 9.90 5.16
CA SER A 219 9.47 10.91 4.54
C SER A 219 8.90 12.31 4.70
N GLN A 220 9.74 13.26 5.07
CA GLN A 220 9.45 14.68 5.03
C GLN A 220 9.26 15.16 3.58
N ARG A 221 8.95 16.45 3.40
CA ARG A 221 8.83 17.03 2.06
C ARG A 221 10.08 16.77 1.24
N THR A 222 9.88 16.17 0.07
CA THR A 222 10.95 15.91 -0.90
C THR A 222 10.61 16.64 -2.19
N VAL A 223 11.60 17.34 -2.75
CA VAL A 223 11.50 18.01 -4.05
C VAL A 223 12.52 17.38 -4.98
N GLN A 224 12.05 16.94 -6.14
CA GLN A 224 12.89 16.31 -7.17
C GLN A 224 12.68 17.00 -8.51
N ALA A 225 13.78 17.40 -9.15
CA ALA A 225 13.78 17.88 -10.54
C ALA A 225 14.28 16.77 -11.46
N SER A 226 13.69 16.66 -12.64
CA SER A 226 14.10 15.71 -13.69
C SER A 226 14.06 16.34 -15.06
N ALA A 227 14.92 15.86 -15.96
CA ALA A 227 14.92 16.15 -17.40
C ALA A 227 14.95 14.81 -18.13
N THR A 228 13.97 14.54 -18.97
CA THR A 228 13.85 13.30 -19.76
C THR A 228 13.81 13.65 -21.23
N TYR A 229 14.79 13.14 -21.99
CA TYR A 229 14.86 13.30 -23.44
C TYR A 229 14.49 11.99 -24.11
N GLN A 230 13.57 12.08 -25.06
CA GLN A 230 13.13 10.97 -25.94
C GLN A 230 13.52 11.33 -27.37
N TRP A 231 14.15 10.39 -28.08
CA TRP A 231 14.61 10.53 -29.47
C TRP A 231 14.02 9.46 -30.38
#